data_d8513c8c28a7663017645394c7a63b1e
#
_entry.id   d8513c8c28a7663017645394c7a63b1e
#
_cell.length_a   1.000
_cell.length_b   1.000
_cell.length_c   1.000
_cell.angle_alpha   90.00
_cell.angle_beta   90.00
_cell.angle_gamma   90.00
#
_symmetry.space_group_name_H-M   'P 1'
#
loop_
_entity.id
_entity.type
_entity.pdbx_description
1 polymer ?
#
loop_
_entity_poly.entity_id
_entity_poly.type
_entity_poly.pdbx_seq_one_letter_code
_entity_poly.pdbx_strand_id
1 'polypeptide(L)'
;MIKAEFGIINDFDEKKDYTGYHPEKYSCVAIDDDLYLNDWWSDLSRIDTLNVYSKGVLQSQKALSRWGITIIPPQSLPDFLDIVVKDKRYKEDANLVTLAALIDEAIKAQKYVIHYGV
;
A
#
# COMPACT_ATOMS: atom_id res chain seq x y z
N MET A 1 4.14 6.28 -17.27
CA MET A 1 4.23 5.24 -16.22
C MET A 1 3.07 5.41 -15.24
N ILE A 2 2.31 4.37 -15.02
CA ILE A 2 1.27 4.38 -13.99
C ILE A 2 1.93 4.02 -12.66
N LYS A 3 1.67 4.82 -11.64
CA LYS A 3 2.32 4.66 -10.34
C LYS A 3 1.39 4.08 -9.30
N ALA A 4 1.92 3.19 -8.46
CA ALA A 4 1.33 2.84 -7.19
C ALA A 4 2.19 3.47 -6.09
N GLU A 5 1.59 4.26 -5.22
CA GLU A 5 2.30 4.99 -4.18
C GLU A 5 1.87 4.51 -2.81
N PHE A 6 2.85 4.34 -1.90
CA PHE A 6 2.61 3.77 -0.57
C PHE A 6 3.25 4.65 0.48
N GLY A 7 2.52 4.93 1.55
CA GLY A 7 3.04 5.73 2.65
C GLY A 7 2.50 5.25 4.00
N ILE A 8 3.19 5.62 5.08
CA ILE A 8 2.79 5.25 6.44
C ILE A 8 1.84 6.29 7.00
N ILE A 9 0.72 5.82 7.58
CA ILE A 9 -0.19 6.66 8.34
C ILE A 9 0.24 6.56 9.81
N ASN A 10 0.76 7.66 10.37
CA ASN A 10 1.27 7.66 11.74
C ASN A 10 0.16 7.68 12.80
N ASP A 11 -0.99 8.25 12.44
CA ASP A 11 -2.07 8.53 13.37
C ASP A 11 -3.42 8.08 12.78
N PHE A 12 -3.47 6.82 12.32
CA PHE A 12 -4.69 6.30 11.72
C PHE A 12 -5.88 6.43 12.67
N ASP A 13 -6.99 6.94 12.14
CA ASP A 13 -8.26 7.03 12.84
C ASP A 13 -9.36 6.74 11.82
N GLU A 14 -10.20 5.76 12.08
CA GLU A 14 -11.28 5.38 11.17
C GLU A 14 -12.30 6.50 10.94
N LYS A 15 -12.31 7.52 11.81
CA LYS A 15 -13.19 8.69 11.68
C LYS A 15 -12.61 9.78 10.81
N LYS A 16 -11.31 9.71 10.47
CA LYS A 16 -10.68 10.68 9.59
C LYS A 16 -11.06 10.42 8.14
N ASP A 17 -11.05 11.48 7.36
CA ASP A 17 -11.28 11.41 5.92
C ASP A 17 -9.94 11.22 5.20
N TYR A 18 -9.78 10.06 4.55
CA TYR A 18 -8.57 9.75 3.77
C TYR A 18 -8.78 9.94 2.27
N THR A 19 -9.87 10.56 1.83
CA THR A 19 -10.06 10.90 0.43
C THR A 19 -9.08 12.01 0.03
N GLY A 20 -8.80 12.10 -1.26
CA GLY A 20 -7.86 13.08 -1.78
C GLY A 20 -6.44 12.53 -1.86
N TYR A 21 -5.72 13.05 -2.83
CA TYR A 21 -4.37 12.59 -3.15
C TYR A 21 -3.34 13.47 -2.45
N HIS A 22 -2.69 12.94 -1.43
CA HIS A 22 -1.70 13.68 -0.62
C HIS A 22 -0.44 12.84 -0.38
N PRO A 23 0.30 12.46 -1.43
CA PRO A 23 1.47 11.58 -1.26
C PRO A 23 2.58 12.19 -0.41
N GLU A 24 2.75 13.52 -0.44
CA GLU A 24 3.77 14.21 0.36
C GLU A 24 3.47 14.15 1.86
N LYS A 25 2.20 14.11 2.23
CA LYS A 25 1.79 14.01 3.65
C LYS A 25 2.26 12.72 4.29
N TYR A 26 2.36 11.64 3.52
CA TYR A 26 2.74 10.32 4.01
C TYR A 26 4.14 9.91 3.56
N SER A 27 4.88 10.79 2.91
CA SER A 27 6.22 10.51 2.36
C SER A 27 6.20 9.25 1.50
N CYS A 28 5.29 9.20 0.54
CA CYS A 28 5.04 7.99 -0.24
C CYS A 28 6.22 7.57 -1.10
N VAL A 29 6.38 6.25 -1.21
CA VAL A 29 7.28 5.60 -2.16
C VAL A 29 6.45 5.14 -3.36
N ALA A 30 6.93 5.40 -4.57
CA ALA A 30 6.23 5.03 -5.81
C ALA A 30 6.92 3.86 -6.48
N ILE A 31 6.10 2.93 -7.01
CA ILE A 31 6.56 1.84 -7.86
C ILE A 31 5.72 1.83 -9.14
N ASP A 32 6.19 1.12 -10.16
CA ASP A 32 5.46 0.96 -11.42
C ASP A 32 4.28 0.00 -11.21
N ASP A 33 3.06 0.51 -11.33
CA ASP A 33 1.85 -0.28 -11.15
C ASP A 33 1.74 -1.41 -12.17
N ASP A 34 1.88 -1.09 -13.46
CA ASP A 34 1.71 -2.08 -14.52
C ASP A 34 2.73 -3.22 -14.41
N LEU A 35 3.98 -2.88 -14.07
CA LEU A 35 5.05 -3.86 -14.00
C LEU A 35 4.89 -4.80 -12.80
N TYR A 36 4.62 -4.25 -11.63
CA TYR A 36 4.64 -5.02 -10.38
C TYR A 36 3.27 -5.54 -9.96
N LEU A 37 2.25 -4.69 -9.94
CA LEU A 37 0.95 -5.11 -9.46
C LEU A 37 0.28 -6.16 -10.34
N ASN A 38 0.53 -6.15 -11.64
CA ASN A 38 0.06 -7.19 -12.53
C ASN A 38 0.63 -8.56 -12.12
N ASP A 39 1.94 -8.62 -11.88
CA ASP A 39 2.61 -9.86 -11.51
C ASP A 39 2.23 -10.33 -10.10
N TRP A 40 1.97 -9.39 -9.19
CA TRP A 40 1.63 -9.69 -7.80
C TRP A 40 0.15 -9.95 -7.59
N TRP A 41 -0.71 -9.72 -8.58
CA TRP A 41 -2.15 -9.64 -8.37
C TRP A 41 -2.75 -10.88 -7.74
N SER A 42 -2.29 -12.06 -8.15
CA SER A 42 -2.76 -13.32 -7.58
C SER A 42 -2.56 -13.38 -6.07
N ASP A 43 -1.39 -12.96 -5.59
CA ASP A 43 -1.07 -12.95 -4.16
C ASP A 43 -1.76 -11.78 -3.45
N LEU A 44 -1.80 -10.60 -4.09
CA LEU A 44 -2.47 -9.43 -3.52
C LEU A 44 -3.96 -9.67 -3.28
N SER A 45 -4.60 -10.48 -4.12
CA SER A 45 -6.03 -10.75 -4.00
C SER A 45 -6.41 -11.49 -2.72
N ARG A 46 -5.42 -11.98 -1.97
CA ARG A 46 -5.63 -12.68 -0.71
C ARG A 46 -5.46 -11.79 0.52
N ILE A 47 -5.02 -10.54 0.33
CA ILE A 47 -4.74 -9.63 1.44
C ILE A 47 -5.99 -8.86 1.81
N ASP A 48 -6.32 -8.84 3.09
CA ASP A 48 -7.44 -8.03 3.62
C ASP A 48 -7.01 -6.57 3.72
N THR A 49 -7.80 -5.69 3.15
CA THR A 49 -7.52 -4.25 3.14
C THR A 49 -8.80 -3.47 3.39
N LEU A 50 -8.68 -2.14 3.42
CA LEU A 50 -9.80 -1.23 3.54
C LEU A 50 -9.83 -0.32 2.31
N ASN A 51 -10.97 -0.25 1.65
CA ASN A 51 -11.16 0.67 0.54
C ASN A 51 -11.73 2.00 1.06
N VAL A 52 -11.23 3.11 0.54
CA VAL A 52 -11.70 4.45 0.90
C VAL A 52 -12.72 4.89 -0.15
N TYR A 53 -13.97 5.00 0.27
CA TYR A 53 -15.06 5.48 -0.60
C TYR A 53 -15.27 6.99 -0.40
N SER A 54 -16.15 7.56 -1.22
CA SER A 54 -16.50 8.96 -1.10
C SER A 54 -16.96 9.30 0.34
N LYS A 55 -16.66 10.50 0.80
CA LYS A 55 -16.91 10.98 2.15
C LYS A 55 -16.09 10.26 3.23
N GLY A 56 -15.01 9.59 2.82
CA GLY A 56 -14.07 8.97 3.75
C GLY A 56 -14.56 7.67 4.39
N VAL A 57 -15.64 7.08 3.90
CA VAL A 57 -16.15 5.81 4.42
C VAL A 57 -15.19 4.69 4.08
N LEU A 58 -14.82 3.88 5.08
CA LEU A 58 -13.95 2.72 4.92
C LEU A 58 -14.77 1.45 4.83
N GLN A 59 -14.43 0.59 3.87
CA GLN A 59 -15.06 -0.71 3.72
C GLN A 59 -14.03 -1.80 3.54
N SER A 60 -14.27 -2.95 4.19
CA SER A 60 -13.39 -4.11 4.04
C SER A 60 -13.40 -4.62 2.61
N GLN A 61 -12.22 -4.95 2.11
CA GLN A 61 -12.07 -5.54 0.78
C GLN A 61 -10.84 -6.45 0.74
N LYS A 62 -10.59 -7.05 -0.42
CA LYS A 62 -9.36 -7.77 -0.74
C LYS A 62 -8.56 -6.96 -1.75
N ALA A 63 -7.23 -7.13 -1.73
CA ALA A 63 -6.31 -6.51 -2.67
C ALA A 63 -6.26 -4.98 -2.58
N LEU A 64 -5.74 -4.35 -3.61
CA LEU A 64 -5.58 -2.91 -3.72
C LEU A 64 -6.54 -2.36 -4.79
N SER A 65 -7.10 -1.19 -4.52
CA SER A 65 -7.87 -0.47 -5.53
C SER A 65 -6.88 0.20 -6.49
N ARG A 66 -6.70 -0.36 -7.68
CA ARG A 66 -5.66 0.10 -8.61
C ARG A 66 -5.86 1.54 -9.06
N TRP A 67 -7.10 2.02 -9.04
CA TRP A 67 -7.47 3.39 -9.46
C TRP A 67 -8.10 4.18 -8.33
N GLY A 68 -7.77 3.85 -7.09
CA GLY A 68 -8.38 4.47 -5.93
C GLY A 68 -7.43 4.50 -4.75
N ILE A 69 -8.00 4.64 -3.56
CA ILE A 69 -7.25 4.72 -2.31
C ILE A 69 -7.55 3.48 -1.49
N THR A 70 -6.49 2.81 -1.05
CA THR A 70 -6.58 1.62 -0.20
C THR A 70 -5.79 1.84 1.07
N ILE A 71 -6.30 1.37 2.20
CA ILE A 71 -5.56 1.38 3.47
C ILE A 71 -5.27 -0.07 3.84
N ILE A 72 -4.00 -0.36 4.10
CA ILE A 72 -3.54 -1.69 4.47
C ILE A 72 -3.33 -1.70 5.98
N PRO A 73 -4.12 -2.50 6.73
CA PRO A 73 -3.97 -2.57 8.18
C PRO A 73 -2.70 -3.32 8.57
N PRO A 74 -2.17 -3.08 9.80
CA PRO A 74 -0.92 -3.69 10.23
C PRO A 74 -0.90 -5.22 10.13
N GLN A 75 -2.02 -5.89 10.40
CA GLN A 75 -2.08 -7.35 10.36
C GLN A 75 -1.90 -7.92 8.95
N SER A 76 -2.12 -7.13 7.91
CA SER A 76 -1.96 -7.56 6.51
C SER A 76 -0.58 -7.22 5.94
N LEU A 77 0.20 -6.39 6.63
CA LEU A 77 1.49 -5.94 6.14
C LEU A 77 2.55 -7.04 6.01
N PRO A 78 2.63 -8.04 6.93
CA PRO A 78 3.60 -9.13 6.74
C PRO A 78 3.41 -9.89 5.43
N ASP A 79 2.17 -10.16 5.03
CA ASP A 79 1.89 -10.82 3.76
C ASP A 79 2.27 -9.94 2.58
N PHE A 80 2.02 -8.63 2.67
CA PHE A 80 2.42 -7.69 1.63
C PHE A 80 3.94 -7.60 1.50
N LEU A 81 4.64 -7.51 2.64
CA LEU A 81 6.11 -7.50 2.64
C LEU A 81 6.66 -8.75 1.94
N ASP A 82 6.09 -9.91 2.24
CA ASP A 82 6.53 -11.17 1.63
C ASP A 82 6.39 -11.13 0.11
N ILE A 83 5.28 -10.58 -0.41
CA ILE A 83 5.06 -10.42 -1.85
C ILE A 83 6.17 -9.57 -2.48
N VAL A 84 6.52 -8.46 -1.85
CA VAL A 84 7.53 -7.53 -2.37
C VAL A 84 8.91 -8.18 -2.40
N VAL A 85 9.33 -8.79 -1.30
CA VAL A 85 10.69 -9.35 -1.19
C VAL A 85 10.89 -10.63 -1.99
N LYS A 86 9.82 -11.34 -2.33
CA LYS A 86 9.89 -12.53 -3.18
C LYS A 86 10.08 -12.20 -4.66
N ASP A 87 9.81 -10.98 -5.05
CA ASP A 87 9.96 -10.57 -6.45
C ASP A 87 11.43 -10.68 -6.86
N LYS A 88 11.68 -11.30 -8.02
CA LYS A 88 13.04 -11.51 -8.51
C LYS A 88 13.80 -10.20 -8.71
N ARG A 89 13.08 -9.10 -8.93
CA ARG A 89 13.63 -7.77 -9.16
C ARG A 89 13.89 -7.00 -7.86
N TYR A 90 13.53 -7.57 -6.71
CA TYR A 90 13.60 -6.86 -5.43
C TYR A 90 14.95 -6.21 -5.15
N LYS A 91 16.05 -6.96 -5.34
CA LYS A 91 17.39 -6.46 -5.05
C LYS A 91 17.92 -5.52 -6.14
N GLU A 92 17.32 -5.53 -7.32
CA GLU A 92 17.78 -4.76 -8.47
C GLU A 92 17.02 -3.44 -8.63
N ASP A 93 15.87 -3.29 -7.98
CA ASP A 93 15.06 -2.09 -8.06
C ASP A 93 15.07 -1.37 -6.72
N ALA A 94 15.74 -0.22 -6.67
CA ALA A 94 15.85 0.59 -5.45
C ALA A 94 14.48 0.98 -4.89
N ASN A 95 13.47 1.16 -5.73
CA ASN A 95 12.12 1.52 -5.28
C ASN A 95 11.47 0.36 -4.53
N LEU A 96 11.72 -0.89 -4.95
CA LEU A 96 11.21 -2.05 -4.21
C LEU A 96 11.90 -2.21 -2.87
N VAL A 97 13.21 -1.96 -2.81
CA VAL A 97 13.96 -2.00 -1.55
C VAL A 97 13.43 -0.95 -0.58
N THR A 98 13.19 0.26 -1.08
CA THR A 98 12.63 1.35 -0.27
C THR A 98 11.22 1.04 0.20
N LEU A 99 10.39 0.48 -0.68
CA LEU A 99 9.03 0.07 -0.31
C LEU A 99 9.06 -1.00 0.79
N ALA A 100 9.91 -2.01 0.65
CA ALA A 100 10.03 -3.07 1.66
C ALA A 100 10.45 -2.51 3.01
N ALA A 101 11.38 -1.55 3.02
CA ALA A 101 11.81 -0.89 4.25
C ALA A 101 10.67 -0.12 4.91
N LEU A 102 9.86 0.57 4.12
CA LEU A 102 8.68 1.29 4.61
C LEU A 102 7.67 0.34 5.23
N ILE A 103 7.39 -0.78 4.56
CA ILE A 103 6.45 -1.78 5.07
C ILE A 103 6.97 -2.38 6.39
N ASP A 104 8.26 -2.72 6.44
CA ASP A 104 8.88 -3.26 7.64
C ASP A 104 8.80 -2.29 8.82
N GLU A 105 9.04 -1.00 8.57
CA GLU A 105 8.90 0.04 9.58
C GLU A 105 7.46 0.11 10.10
N ALA A 106 6.48 0.06 9.21
CA ALA A 106 5.07 0.09 9.58
C ALA A 106 4.69 -1.15 10.41
N ILE A 107 5.21 -2.33 10.06
CA ILE A 107 4.99 -3.57 10.81
C ILE A 107 5.50 -3.41 12.25
N LYS A 108 6.74 -2.96 12.41
CA LYS A 108 7.37 -2.81 13.72
C LYS A 108 6.66 -1.79 14.60
N ALA A 109 6.15 -0.72 13.98
CA ALA A 109 5.42 0.33 14.69
C ALA A 109 3.93 0.06 14.80
N GLN A 110 3.43 -1.02 14.18
CA GLN A 110 2.01 -1.37 14.10
C GLN A 110 1.16 -0.26 13.52
N LYS A 111 1.62 0.31 12.40
CA LYS A 111 0.95 1.40 11.70
C LYS A 111 0.29 0.91 10.43
N TYR A 112 -0.68 1.69 9.95
CA TYR A 112 -1.38 1.45 8.69
C TYR A 112 -0.56 2.04 7.54
N VAL A 113 -0.72 1.47 6.35
CA VAL A 113 -0.12 1.98 5.11
C VAL A 113 -1.23 2.42 4.17
N ILE A 114 -1.09 3.62 3.59
CA ILE A 114 -2.02 4.10 2.58
C ILE A 114 -1.44 3.83 1.19
N HIS A 115 -2.31 3.44 0.26
CA HIS A 115 -1.97 3.20 -1.13
C HIS A 115 -2.79 4.14 -2.01
N TYR A 116 -2.10 4.81 -2.93
CA TYR A 116 -2.74 5.59 -3.98
C TYR A 116 -2.53 4.92 -5.33
N GLY A 117 -3.63 4.52 -5.97
CA GLY A 117 -3.63 4.05 -7.35
C GLY A 117 -3.93 5.22 -8.28
N VAL A 118 -2.96 5.59 -9.08
CA VAL A 118 -3.07 6.79 -9.93
C VAL A 118 -2.99 6.46 -11.40
#